data_dcaa11a6046ffbb165e8cea0aa6f1111
#
_entry.id   dcaa11a6046ffbb165e8cea0aa6f1111
#
_cell.length_a   1.000
_cell.length_b   1.000
_cell.length_c   1.000
_cell.angle_alpha   90.00
_cell.angle_beta   90.00
_cell.angle_gamma   90.00
#
_symmetry.space_group_name_H-M   'P 1'
#
loop_
_entity.id
_entity.type
_entity.pdbx_description
1 polymer ?
#
loop_
_entity_poly.entity_id
_entity_poly.type
_entity_poly.pdbx_seq_one_letter_code
_entity_poly.pdbx_strand_id
1 'polypeptide(L)'
;MSEMREKLMHFFNIGTSDVEKYVLLGDGITSLSEEFNAESETKQYINQKNGTTNIKSYTPSISVEKEYIKDDELQAWMNEKIKILPTGSEAMSDYVRVNILETPTEAGVYPAVKRKCSYQFDSIGGDAGSELMNNMTLGGVGDPIQGTF
;
A
#
# COMPACT_ATOMS: atom_id res chain seq x y z
N MET A 1 -17.14 10.21 -16.92
CA MET A 1 -17.24 8.74 -16.89
C MET A 1 -16.25 8.20 -15.86
N SER A 2 -16.70 7.26 -15.02
CA SER A 2 -15.84 6.70 -13.99
C SER A 2 -14.87 5.67 -14.57
N GLU A 3 -13.66 5.63 -14.02
CA GLU A 3 -12.64 4.68 -14.44
C GLU A 3 -12.68 3.41 -13.59
N MET A 4 -12.16 2.32 -14.13
CA MET A 4 -12.16 1.04 -13.45
C MET A 4 -10.97 0.93 -12.50
N ARG A 5 -11.16 0.15 -11.42
CA ARG A 5 -10.15 -0.04 -10.35
C ARG A 5 -8.82 -0.57 -10.89
N GLU A 6 -8.82 -1.40 -11.91
CA GLU A 6 -7.62 -2.03 -12.48
C GLU A 6 -6.63 -1.04 -13.10
N LYS A 7 -7.06 0.20 -13.34
CA LYS A 7 -6.20 1.23 -13.93
C LYS A 7 -5.24 1.85 -12.92
N LEU A 8 -5.45 1.62 -11.64
CA LEU A 8 -4.53 2.05 -10.59
C LEU A 8 -3.80 0.82 -10.05
N MET A 9 -2.50 0.75 -10.25
CA MET A 9 -1.69 -0.41 -9.90
C MET A 9 -0.82 -0.14 -8.69
N HIS A 10 -0.66 -1.14 -7.85
CA HIS A 10 0.26 -1.11 -6.73
C HIS A 10 1.26 -2.24 -6.87
N PHE A 11 2.53 -1.93 -6.65
CA PHE A 11 3.61 -2.91 -6.65
C PHE A 11 4.25 -2.92 -5.27
N PHE A 12 4.65 -4.09 -4.83
CA PHE A 12 5.28 -4.25 -3.51
C PHE A 12 6.64 -4.92 -3.67
N ASN A 13 7.64 -4.40 -2.95
CA ASN A 13 8.99 -4.93 -2.99
C ASN A 13 9.12 -6.15 -2.05
N ILE A 14 9.29 -7.33 -2.61
CA ILE A 14 9.53 -8.57 -1.86
C ILE A 14 11.00 -8.96 -1.85
N GLY A 15 11.86 -8.12 -2.42
CA GLY A 15 13.30 -8.36 -2.45
C GLY A 15 14.00 -8.03 -1.14
N THR A 16 15.32 -8.17 -1.17
CA THR A 16 16.17 -7.79 -0.03
C THR A 16 16.64 -6.35 -0.17
N SER A 17 17.36 -5.83 0.84
CA SER A 17 17.93 -4.50 0.78
C SER A 17 18.94 -4.33 -0.37
N ASP A 18 19.57 -5.41 -0.79
CA ASP A 18 20.58 -5.40 -1.85
C ASP A 18 19.98 -5.60 -3.24
N VAL A 19 18.87 -6.35 -3.32
CA VAL A 19 18.19 -6.66 -4.60
C VAL A 19 16.70 -6.38 -4.46
N GLU A 20 16.22 -5.36 -5.16
CA GLU A 20 14.81 -5.02 -5.18
C GLU A 20 14.06 -5.95 -6.15
N LYS A 21 12.89 -6.38 -5.74
CA LYS A 21 11.99 -7.16 -6.59
C LYS A 21 10.56 -6.73 -6.35
N TYR A 22 10.00 -6.01 -7.29
CA TYR A 22 8.63 -5.52 -7.21
C TYR A 22 7.67 -6.50 -7.87
N VAL A 23 6.61 -6.85 -7.16
CA VAL A 23 5.54 -7.69 -7.69
C VAL A 23 4.23 -6.90 -7.70
N LEU A 24 3.43 -7.14 -8.72
CA LEU A 24 2.12 -6.51 -8.83
C LEU A 24 1.18 -7.09 -7.77
N LEU A 25 0.54 -6.20 -7.03
CA LEU A 25 -0.51 -6.59 -6.08
C LEU A 25 -1.82 -6.74 -6.85
N GLY A 26 -2.03 -7.90 -7.41
CA GLY A 26 -3.18 -8.16 -8.28
C GLY A 26 -3.80 -9.52 -8.09
N ASP A 27 -3.10 -10.58 -8.42
CA ASP A 27 -3.66 -11.94 -8.38
C ASP A 27 -4.09 -12.32 -6.96
N GLY A 28 -5.35 -12.70 -6.83
CA GLY A 28 -5.94 -13.10 -5.56
C GLY A 28 -6.30 -11.94 -4.63
N ILE A 29 -5.95 -10.71 -4.98
CA ILE A 29 -6.28 -9.55 -4.16
C ILE A 29 -7.68 -9.06 -4.52
N THR A 30 -8.60 -9.19 -3.57
CA THR A 30 -9.99 -8.81 -3.76
C THR A 30 -10.29 -7.37 -3.39
N SER A 31 -9.48 -6.81 -2.50
CA SER A 31 -9.63 -5.42 -2.07
C SER A 31 -8.28 -4.85 -1.69
N LEU A 32 -8.01 -3.64 -2.17
CA LEU A 32 -6.83 -2.88 -1.80
C LEU A 32 -7.19 -1.40 -1.90
N SER A 33 -7.01 -0.69 -0.81
CA SER A 33 -7.24 0.75 -0.78
C SER A 33 -6.10 1.42 -0.04
N GLU A 34 -5.60 2.50 -0.62
CA GLU A 34 -4.60 3.34 0.03
C GLU A 34 -5.33 4.50 0.69
N GLU A 35 -5.27 4.57 2.01
CA GLU A 35 -5.88 5.63 2.80
C GLU A 35 -4.80 6.58 3.27
N PHE A 36 -5.02 7.87 3.11
CA PHE A 36 -3.99 8.85 3.43
C PHE A 36 -4.02 9.31 4.88
N ASN A 37 -5.16 9.14 5.55
CA ASN A 37 -5.31 9.41 7.00
C ASN A 37 -4.78 10.79 7.41
N ALA A 38 -5.37 11.83 6.85
CA ALA A 38 -4.98 13.20 7.13
C ALA A 38 -5.20 13.53 8.62
N GLU A 39 -4.20 14.16 9.22
CA GLU A 39 -4.31 14.75 10.54
C GLU A 39 -4.51 16.25 10.40
N SER A 40 -5.59 16.77 10.97
CA SER A 40 -5.94 18.18 10.87
C SER A 40 -6.10 18.82 12.23
N GLU A 41 -5.95 20.14 12.26
CA GLU A 41 -6.14 20.94 13.45
C GLU A 41 -7.05 22.11 13.08
N THR A 42 -8.06 22.37 13.90
CA THR A 42 -8.98 23.50 13.71
C THR A 42 -8.77 24.50 14.84
N LYS A 43 -8.53 25.75 14.47
CA LYS A 43 -8.37 26.84 15.43
C LYS A 43 -9.34 27.98 15.08
N GLN A 44 -9.85 28.64 16.10
CA GLN A 44 -10.67 29.83 15.93
C GLN A 44 -10.10 30.93 16.80
N TYR A 45 -9.69 32.02 16.15
CA TYR A 45 -9.15 33.18 16.85
C TYR A 45 -10.28 34.12 17.26
N ILE A 46 -10.02 35.00 18.24
CA ILE A 46 -11.07 35.84 18.84
C ILE A 46 -11.70 36.83 17.87
N ASN A 47 -11.02 37.13 16.77
CA ASN A 47 -11.51 38.03 15.73
C ASN A 47 -12.14 37.28 14.55
N GLN A 48 -12.36 35.96 14.68
CA GLN A 48 -12.93 35.13 13.64
C GLN A 48 -14.32 34.61 14.05
N LYS A 49 -15.24 34.63 13.09
CA LYS A 49 -16.56 34.03 13.27
C LYS A 49 -16.50 32.52 13.08
N ASN A 50 -15.71 32.08 12.12
CA ASN A 50 -15.54 30.67 11.78
C ASN A 50 -14.12 30.19 12.06
N GLY A 51 -13.97 28.90 12.36
CA GLY A 51 -12.66 28.30 12.58
C GLY A 51 -11.88 28.10 11.28
N THR A 52 -10.57 27.99 11.42
CA THR A 52 -9.66 27.68 10.30
C THR A 52 -9.08 26.28 10.53
N THR A 53 -9.20 25.42 9.53
CA THR A 53 -8.69 24.05 9.57
C THR A 53 -7.42 23.95 8.76
N ASN A 54 -6.37 23.44 9.38
CA ASN A 54 -5.08 23.19 8.74
C ASN A 54 -4.76 21.69 8.77
N ILE A 55 -4.19 21.20 7.68
CA ILE A 55 -3.74 19.81 7.61
C ILE A 55 -2.30 19.72 8.07
N LYS A 56 -2.05 18.98 9.15
CA LYS A 56 -0.72 18.85 9.76
C LYS A 56 0.14 17.82 9.07
N SER A 57 -0.42 16.64 8.80
CA SER A 57 0.35 15.52 8.27
C SER A 57 -0.58 14.46 7.68
N TYR A 58 0.03 13.51 7.00
CA TYR A 58 -0.64 12.33 6.50
C TYR A 58 0.08 11.08 7.01
N THR A 59 -0.68 10.06 7.37
CA THR A 59 -0.16 8.77 7.78
C THR A 59 -0.76 7.69 6.87
N PRO A 60 -0.23 7.52 5.64
CA PRO A 60 -0.84 6.62 4.68
C PRO A 60 -0.78 5.17 5.14
N SER A 61 -1.83 4.43 4.80
CA SER A 61 -1.88 2.99 5.03
C SER A 61 -2.59 2.31 3.88
N ILE A 62 -2.19 1.06 3.60
CA ILE A 62 -2.82 0.23 2.58
C ILE A 62 -3.31 -1.03 3.26
N SER A 63 -4.63 -1.27 3.18
CA SER A 63 -5.23 -2.52 3.64
C SER A 63 -5.39 -3.44 2.45
N VAL A 64 -4.84 -4.65 2.55
CA VAL A 64 -4.87 -5.64 1.47
C VAL A 64 -5.65 -6.86 1.94
N GLU A 65 -6.72 -7.19 1.21
CA GLU A 65 -7.46 -8.43 1.39
C GLU A 65 -7.09 -9.37 0.25
N LYS A 66 -6.49 -10.49 0.59
CA LYS A 66 -5.91 -11.41 -0.38
C LYS A 66 -6.36 -12.83 -0.13
N GLU A 67 -6.77 -13.50 -1.22
CA GLU A 67 -7.00 -14.94 -1.21
C GLU A 67 -5.64 -15.66 -1.28
N TYR A 68 -5.55 -16.82 -0.62
CA TYR A 68 -4.33 -17.64 -0.67
C TYR A 68 -4.23 -18.30 -2.04
N ILE A 69 -3.25 -17.91 -2.82
CA ILE A 69 -2.97 -18.48 -4.14
C ILE A 69 -1.68 -19.29 -4.05
N LYS A 70 -1.78 -20.59 -4.26
CA LYS A 70 -0.61 -21.47 -4.30
C LYS A 70 0.24 -21.12 -5.53
N ASP A 71 1.56 -21.18 -5.37
CA ASP A 71 2.55 -20.89 -6.42
C ASP A 71 2.64 -19.42 -6.85
N ASP A 72 2.05 -18.51 -6.09
CA ASP A 72 2.18 -17.08 -6.28
C ASP A 72 3.44 -16.59 -5.53
N GLU A 73 4.25 -15.76 -6.20
CA GLU A 73 5.50 -15.23 -5.60
C GLU A 73 5.24 -14.45 -4.31
N LEU A 74 4.22 -13.59 -4.33
CA LEU A 74 3.87 -12.81 -3.15
C LEU A 74 3.44 -13.74 -2.00
N GLN A 75 2.66 -14.76 -2.31
CA GLN A 75 2.21 -15.71 -1.30
C GLN A 75 3.38 -16.50 -0.69
N ALA A 76 4.35 -16.89 -1.51
CA ALA A 76 5.55 -17.58 -1.02
C ALA A 76 6.34 -16.69 -0.07
N TRP A 77 6.51 -15.42 -0.42
CA TRP A 77 7.16 -14.44 0.44
C TRP A 77 6.40 -14.25 1.74
N MET A 78 5.07 -14.11 1.67
CA MET A 78 4.21 -13.95 2.84
C MET A 78 4.31 -15.16 3.77
N ASN A 79 4.31 -16.37 3.21
CA ASN A 79 4.43 -17.60 4.00
C ASN A 79 5.71 -17.64 4.81
N GLU A 80 6.83 -17.25 4.21
CA GLU A 80 8.11 -17.21 4.92
C GLU A 80 8.10 -16.15 6.04
N LYS A 81 7.57 -14.97 5.76
CA LYS A 81 7.54 -13.87 6.73
C LYS A 81 6.56 -14.12 7.87
N ILE A 82 5.43 -14.76 7.60
CA ILE A 82 4.45 -15.10 8.64
C ILE A 82 5.04 -16.05 9.69
N LYS A 83 5.91 -16.96 9.28
CA LYS A 83 6.58 -17.89 10.21
C LYS A 83 7.46 -17.16 11.22
N ILE A 84 8.00 -16.02 10.81
CA ILE A 84 8.93 -15.22 11.64
C ILE A 84 8.22 -14.10 12.36
N LEU A 85 7.20 -13.50 11.73
CA LEU A 85 6.48 -12.31 12.19
C LEU A 85 7.45 -11.17 12.52
N PRO A 86 8.14 -10.62 11.51
CA PRO A 86 9.16 -9.61 11.74
C PRO A 86 8.58 -8.33 12.34
N THR A 87 9.40 -7.61 13.10
CA THR A 87 9.02 -6.35 13.73
C THR A 87 10.11 -5.30 13.52
N GLY A 88 9.75 -4.04 13.72
CA GLY A 88 10.71 -2.94 13.63
C GLY A 88 11.34 -2.81 12.25
N SER A 89 12.63 -2.67 12.18
CA SER A 89 13.36 -2.49 10.93
C SER A 89 13.32 -3.71 10.01
N GLU A 90 13.03 -4.88 10.54
CA GLU A 90 12.91 -6.10 9.76
C GLU A 90 11.56 -6.19 9.03
N ALA A 91 10.56 -5.44 9.49
CA ALA A 91 9.23 -5.40 8.92
C ALA A 91 9.05 -4.19 7.98
N MET A 92 10.07 -3.84 7.23
CA MET A 92 10.05 -2.68 6.34
C MET A 92 10.35 -3.05 4.90
N SER A 93 9.66 -2.38 4.00
CA SER A 93 9.85 -2.54 2.56
C SER A 93 9.40 -1.26 1.85
N ASP A 94 9.14 -1.36 0.55
CA ASP A 94 8.68 -0.24 -0.27
C ASP A 94 7.49 -0.68 -1.10
N TYR A 95 6.59 0.26 -1.40
CA TYR A 95 5.57 0.04 -2.40
C TYR A 95 5.55 1.18 -3.40
N VAL A 96 5.06 0.88 -4.60
CA VAL A 96 4.96 1.85 -5.70
C VAL A 96 3.51 1.87 -6.19
N ARG A 97 2.94 3.06 -6.25
CA ARG A 97 1.62 3.26 -6.86
C ARG A 97 1.81 3.81 -8.26
N VAL A 98 1.28 3.13 -9.25
CA VAL A 98 1.35 3.53 -10.65
C VAL A 98 -0.06 3.80 -11.16
N ASN A 99 -0.29 5.01 -11.66
CA ASN A 99 -1.57 5.39 -12.24
C ASN A 99 -1.43 5.48 -13.76
N ILE A 100 -1.91 4.46 -14.45
CA ILE A 100 -1.82 4.41 -15.91
C ILE A 100 -2.82 5.33 -16.62
N LEU A 101 -3.70 5.98 -15.85
CA LEU A 101 -4.62 6.98 -16.39
C LEU A 101 -3.95 8.34 -16.60
N GLU A 102 -2.81 8.57 -15.95
CA GLU A 102 -2.02 9.77 -16.16
C GLU A 102 -1.25 9.66 -17.49
N THR A 103 -0.91 10.81 -18.06
CA THR A 103 -0.15 10.84 -19.31
C THR A 103 1.22 10.22 -19.11
N PRO A 104 1.58 9.18 -19.89
CA PRO A 104 2.90 8.58 -19.76
C PRO A 104 4.00 9.55 -20.21
N THR A 105 5.14 9.49 -19.53
CA THR A 105 6.31 10.32 -19.87
C THR A 105 6.98 9.80 -21.12
N GLU A 106 6.96 8.47 -21.31
CA GLU A 106 7.43 7.77 -22.50
C GLU A 106 6.52 6.55 -22.71
N ALA A 107 6.62 5.91 -23.87
CA ALA A 107 5.84 4.72 -24.16
C ALA A 107 6.11 3.63 -23.12
N GLY A 108 5.07 3.22 -22.39
CA GLY A 108 5.16 2.20 -21.33
C GLY A 108 5.73 2.67 -20.01
N VAL A 109 6.01 3.98 -19.87
CA VAL A 109 6.55 4.56 -18.64
C VAL A 109 5.57 5.57 -18.06
N TYR A 110 5.04 5.30 -16.90
CA TYR A 110 4.00 6.11 -16.25
C TYR A 110 4.51 6.81 -15.00
N PRO A 111 3.91 7.95 -14.64
CA PRO A 111 4.20 8.58 -13.35
C PRO A 111 3.88 7.64 -12.20
N ALA A 112 4.75 7.60 -11.21
CA ALA A 112 4.61 6.70 -10.08
C ALA A 112 5.05 7.39 -8.80
N VAL A 113 4.53 6.90 -7.67
CA VAL A 113 4.90 7.36 -6.34
C VAL A 113 5.41 6.17 -5.55
N LYS A 114 6.65 6.24 -5.09
CA LYS A 114 7.25 5.23 -4.24
C LYS A 114 7.23 5.71 -2.79
N ARG A 115 6.88 4.82 -1.89
CA ARG A 115 6.86 5.12 -0.46
C ARG A 115 7.45 3.95 0.32
N LYS A 116 8.31 4.26 1.27
CA LYS A 116 8.78 3.27 2.22
C LYS A 116 7.64 2.90 3.16
N CYS A 117 7.51 1.64 3.49
CA CYS A 117 6.43 1.17 4.33
C CYS A 117 6.89 0.10 5.32
N SER A 118 6.13 -0.01 6.41
CA SER A 118 6.20 -1.17 7.28
C SER A 118 5.07 -2.12 6.90
N TYR A 119 5.30 -3.42 6.97
CA TYR A 119 4.26 -4.39 6.68
C TYR A 119 3.90 -5.17 7.93
N GLN A 120 2.61 -5.44 8.08
CA GLN A 120 2.08 -6.27 9.16
C GLN A 120 1.13 -7.30 8.60
N PHE A 121 1.17 -8.49 9.16
CA PHE A 121 0.25 -9.55 8.78
C PHE A 121 -0.92 -9.55 9.76
N ASP A 122 -2.12 -9.35 9.22
CA ASP A 122 -3.31 -9.20 10.06
C ASP A 122 -3.95 -10.54 10.37
N SER A 123 -4.07 -11.41 9.37
CA SER A 123 -4.72 -12.70 9.57
C SER A 123 -4.39 -13.68 8.45
N ILE A 124 -4.49 -14.95 8.77
CA ILE A 124 -4.54 -16.03 7.78
C ILE A 124 -5.60 -17.02 8.26
N GLY A 125 -6.55 -17.31 7.41
CA GLY A 125 -7.66 -18.20 7.77
C GLY A 125 -8.93 -17.87 7.00
N GLY A 126 -10.05 -18.25 7.56
CA GLY A 126 -11.37 -18.02 6.98
C GLY A 126 -12.40 -18.94 7.59
N ASP A 127 -13.63 -18.80 7.11
CA ASP A 127 -14.74 -19.65 7.55
C ASP A 127 -14.77 -20.95 6.78
N ALA A 128 -15.38 -21.96 7.36
CA ALA A 128 -15.59 -23.25 6.69
C ALA A 128 -16.40 -23.06 5.43
N GLY A 129 -15.92 -23.61 4.30
CA GLY A 129 -16.57 -23.49 3.00
C GLY A 129 -16.24 -22.21 2.24
N SER A 130 -15.44 -21.32 2.82
CA SER A 130 -14.98 -20.09 2.17
C SER A 130 -13.52 -20.22 1.75
N GLU A 131 -13.06 -19.28 0.91
CA GLU A 131 -11.66 -19.24 0.50
C GLU A 131 -10.75 -18.94 1.70
N LEU A 132 -9.54 -19.48 1.64
CA LEU A 132 -8.49 -19.15 2.61
C LEU A 132 -7.99 -17.74 2.31
N MET A 133 -8.08 -16.86 3.31
CA MET A 133 -7.66 -15.47 3.17
C MET A 133 -6.37 -15.21 3.94
N ASN A 134 -5.54 -14.33 3.42
CA ASN A 134 -4.31 -13.92 4.06
C ASN A 134 -4.17 -12.40 3.91
N ASN A 135 -4.59 -11.67 4.93
CA ASN A 135 -4.69 -10.22 4.88
C ASN A 135 -3.47 -9.56 5.49
N MET A 136 -3.09 -8.42 4.95
CA MET A 136 -2.00 -7.63 5.50
C MET A 136 -2.27 -6.13 5.37
N THR A 137 -1.52 -5.34 6.13
CA THR A 137 -1.60 -3.88 6.10
C THR A 137 -0.19 -3.30 5.93
N LEU A 138 -0.07 -2.32 5.04
CA LEU A 138 1.17 -1.59 4.82
C LEU A 138 1.01 -0.18 5.40
N GLY A 139 1.90 0.19 6.31
CA GLY A 139 1.90 1.54 6.89
C GLY A 139 2.99 2.39 6.26
N GLY A 140 2.65 3.60 5.81
CA GLY A 140 3.61 4.50 5.20
C GLY A 140 4.65 5.03 6.18
N VAL A 141 5.89 5.10 5.75
CA VAL A 141 7.00 5.61 6.54
C VAL A 141 7.67 6.74 5.76
N GLY A 142 7.70 7.94 6.36
CA GLY A 142 8.35 9.09 5.75
C GLY A 142 7.62 9.65 4.53
N ASP A 143 8.35 10.39 3.73
CA ASP A 143 7.79 11.11 2.59
C ASP A 143 7.79 10.26 1.32
N PRO A 144 6.82 10.50 0.42
CA PRO A 144 6.80 9.81 -0.87
C PRO A 144 7.87 10.35 -1.80
N ILE A 145 8.32 9.50 -2.71
CA ILE A 145 9.25 9.87 -3.77
C ILE A 145 8.50 9.76 -5.09
N GLN A 146 8.44 10.84 -5.84
CA GLN A 146 7.83 10.86 -7.15
C GLN A 146 8.83 10.43 -8.21
N GLY A 147 8.36 9.72 -9.21
CA GLY A 147 9.21 9.23 -10.28
C GLY A 147 8.40 8.54 -11.35
N THR A 148 9.03 7.61 -12.04
CA THR A 148 8.40 6.84 -13.11
C THR A 148 8.62 5.34 -12.89
N PHE A 149 7.73 4.55 -13.51
CA PHE A 149 7.79 3.09 -13.35
C PHE A 149 7.40 2.39 -14.65
#